data_822e45fe3d9ce7f13a9559f0670c5cda
#
_entry.id   822e45fe3d9ce7f13a9559f0670c5cda
#
_cell.length_a   1.000
_cell.length_b   1.000
_cell.length_c   1.000
_cell.angle_alpha   90.00
_cell.angle_beta   90.00
_cell.angle_gamma   90.00
#
_symmetry.space_group_name_H-M   'P 1'
#
loop_
_entity.id
_entity.type
_entity.pdbx_description
1 polymer ?
#
loop_
_entity_poly.entity_id
_entity_poly.type
_entity_poly.pdbx_seq_one_letter_code
_entity_poly.pdbx_strand_id
1 'polypeptide(L)'
;YMIHIADKVGAGEGLMGVILAVSAFTELPAMALFPRMHRRLSLRTLFRVCAATFVLKDLLFWVARSPVLLYVAAVIQFFEFGIFLPACVYYVAERLDSANQAKGQGLIHVCSNGLGPAVMTAIGGRLIDSAGINTMLMVTTAAGFAGFLVVLAATSRYLDKGDQGK
;
A
#
# COMPACT_ATOMS: atom_id res chain seq x y z
N TYR A 1 -3.26 11.23 -10.08
CA TYR A 1 -4.62 10.69 -10.18
C TYR A 1 -5.52 11.09 -9.00
N MET A 2 -4.97 11.38 -7.81
CA MET A 2 -5.74 11.78 -6.62
C MET A 2 -6.61 13.02 -6.86
N ILE A 3 -6.14 13.98 -7.63
CA ILE A 3 -6.92 15.17 -7.99
C ILE A 3 -8.18 14.80 -8.77
N HIS A 4 -8.09 13.87 -9.71
CA HIS A 4 -9.23 13.38 -10.48
C HIS A 4 -10.23 12.59 -9.63
N ILE A 5 -9.76 11.94 -8.55
CA ILE A 5 -10.66 11.28 -7.58
C ILE A 5 -11.39 12.34 -6.74
N ALA A 6 -10.69 13.39 -6.32
CA ALA A 6 -11.31 14.50 -5.60
C ALA A 6 -12.38 15.18 -6.47
N ASP A 7 -12.08 15.48 -7.73
CA ASP A 7 -13.03 16.04 -8.68
C ASP A 7 -14.26 15.16 -8.90
N LYS A 8 -14.06 13.84 -9.00
CA LYS A 8 -15.14 12.85 -9.14
C LYS A 8 -16.19 12.94 -8.02
N VAL A 9 -15.78 13.29 -6.81
CA VAL A 9 -16.68 13.41 -5.63
C VAL A 9 -17.07 14.85 -5.31
N GLY A 10 -16.71 15.81 -6.17
CA GLY A 10 -17.01 17.22 -5.99
C GLY A 10 -16.19 17.88 -4.87
N ALA A 11 -15.02 17.36 -4.58
CA ALA A 11 -14.12 17.86 -3.56
C ALA A 11 -13.11 18.83 -4.18
N GLY A 12 -13.00 20.05 -3.65
CA GLY A 12 -12.01 21.03 -4.09
C GLY A 12 -10.58 20.68 -3.65
N GLU A 13 -9.59 21.38 -4.22
CA GLU A 13 -8.16 21.19 -3.96
C GLU A 13 -7.78 21.22 -2.47
N GLY A 14 -8.45 22.06 -1.66
CA GLY A 14 -8.21 22.14 -0.22
C GLY A 14 -8.51 20.84 0.52
N LEU A 15 -9.52 20.08 0.11
CA LEU A 15 -9.85 18.78 0.69
C LEU A 15 -8.74 17.76 0.43
N MET A 16 -8.09 17.83 -0.71
CA MET A 16 -6.95 17.00 -1.09
C MET A 16 -5.81 17.14 -0.09
N GLY A 17 -5.45 18.39 0.27
CA GLY A 17 -4.42 18.66 1.28
C GLY A 17 -4.76 18.03 2.63
N VAL A 18 -6.03 18.11 3.05
CA VAL A 18 -6.50 17.50 4.31
C VAL A 18 -6.42 15.96 4.24
N ILE A 19 -6.83 15.33 3.14
CA ILE A 19 -6.75 13.88 2.95
C ILE A 19 -5.30 13.40 3.04
N LEU A 20 -4.37 14.07 2.38
CA LEU A 20 -2.96 13.75 2.43
C LEU A 20 -2.36 13.94 3.83
N ALA A 21 -2.74 15.01 4.53
CA ALA A 21 -2.33 15.24 5.91
C ALA A 21 -2.85 14.14 6.85
N VAL A 22 -4.12 13.75 6.74
CA VAL A 22 -4.72 12.65 7.52
C VAL A 22 -3.98 11.35 7.24
N SER A 23 -3.70 11.02 5.97
CA SER A 23 -2.93 9.83 5.60
C SER A 23 -1.54 9.82 6.26
N ALA A 24 -0.78 10.90 6.15
CA ALA A 24 0.54 11.01 6.75
C ALA A 24 0.50 10.92 8.29
N PHE A 25 -0.50 11.55 8.91
CA PHE A 25 -0.68 11.49 10.37
C PHE A 25 -0.98 10.08 10.87
N THR A 26 -1.71 9.28 10.11
CA THR A 26 -2.04 7.89 10.49
C THR A 26 -0.84 6.94 10.35
N GLU A 27 0.12 7.24 9.49
CA GLU A 27 1.32 6.41 9.32
C GLU A 27 2.25 6.45 10.54
N LEU A 28 2.39 7.61 11.22
CA LEU A 28 3.29 7.77 12.36
C LEU A 28 2.95 6.81 13.52
N PRO A 29 1.70 6.77 14.03
CA PRO A 29 1.34 5.82 15.08
C PRO A 29 1.43 4.36 14.61
N ALA A 30 1.18 4.06 13.33
CA ALA A 30 1.35 2.71 12.80
C ALA A 30 2.79 2.23 12.90
N MET A 31 3.75 3.07 12.47
CA MET A 31 5.17 2.78 12.59
C MET A 31 5.60 2.62 14.05
N ALA A 32 5.12 3.48 14.95
CA ALA A 32 5.44 3.40 16.38
C ALA A 32 4.87 2.12 17.05
N LEU A 33 3.72 1.64 16.58
CA LEU A 33 3.09 0.42 17.09
C LEU A 33 3.64 -0.85 16.45
N PHE A 34 4.34 -0.75 15.32
CA PHE A 34 4.83 -1.90 14.56
C PHE A 34 5.62 -2.91 15.41
N PRO A 35 6.58 -2.52 16.28
CA PRO A 35 7.32 -3.49 17.10
C PRO A 35 6.41 -4.30 18.04
N ARG A 36 5.29 -3.71 18.50
CA ARG A 36 4.30 -4.43 19.33
C ARG A 36 3.46 -5.39 18.47
N MET A 37 3.11 -4.98 17.26
CA MET A 37 2.37 -5.81 16.31
C MET A 37 3.21 -7.00 15.86
N HIS A 38 4.48 -6.78 15.52
CA HIS A 38 5.41 -7.82 15.09
C HIS A 38 5.71 -8.86 16.18
N ARG A 39 5.66 -8.47 17.45
CA ARG A 39 5.76 -9.45 18.56
C ARG A 39 4.56 -10.38 18.70
N ARG A 40 3.40 -9.99 18.16
CA ARG A 40 2.15 -10.77 18.25
C ARG A 40 1.74 -11.41 16.93
N LEU A 41 2.20 -10.87 15.82
CA LEU A 41 1.83 -11.28 14.46
C LEU A 41 3.08 -11.57 13.67
N SER A 42 3.06 -12.65 12.89
CA SER A 42 4.16 -12.96 11.97
C SER A 42 4.25 -11.94 10.84
N LEU A 43 5.44 -11.75 10.27
CA LEU A 43 5.62 -10.93 9.06
C LEU A 43 4.70 -11.37 7.92
N ARG A 44 4.45 -12.68 7.80
CA ARG A 44 3.48 -13.25 6.86
C ARG A 44 2.09 -12.62 7.01
N THR A 45 1.58 -12.58 8.25
CA THR A 45 0.27 -11.99 8.54
C THR A 45 0.26 -10.49 8.25
N LEU A 46 1.31 -9.78 8.65
CA LEU A 46 1.44 -8.34 8.43
C LEU A 46 1.45 -7.99 6.94
N PHE A 47 2.23 -8.71 6.10
CA PHE A 47 2.20 -8.49 4.64
C PHE A 47 0.84 -8.80 4.00
N ARG A 48 0.13 -9.83 4.48
CA ARG A 48 -1.21 -10.15 4.00
C ARG A 48 -2.23 -9.07 4.38
N VAL A 49 -2.16 -8.56 5.60
CA VAL A 49 -3.00 -7.44 6.04
C VAL A 49 -2.74 -6.22 5.17
N CYS A 50 -1.47 -5.83 4.97
CA CYS A 50 -1.12 -4.73 4.08
C CYS A 50 -1.70 -4.91 2.68
N ALA A 51 -1.48 -6.07 2.06
CA ALA A 51 -1.98 -6.33 0.71
C ALA A 51 -3.51 -6.29 0.62
N ALA A 52 -4.21 -6.81 1.64
CA ALA A 52 -5.67 -6.74 1.70
C ALA A 52 -6.18 -5.31 1.84
N THR A 53 -5.51 -4.48 2.67
CA THR A 53 -5.89 -3.08 2.86
C THR A 53 -5.61 -2.22 1.63
N PHE A 54 -4.56 -2.52 0.85
CA PHE A 54 -4.33 -1.89 -0.46
C PHE A 54 -5.52 -2.12 -1.40
N VAL A 55 -5.97 -3.36 -1.55
CA VAL A 55 -7.14 -3.69 -2.38
C VAL A 55 -8.40 -3.00 -1.86
N LEU A 56 -8.61 -3.01 -0.55
CA LEU A 56 -9.76 -2.36 0.08
C LEU A 56 -9.78 -0.85 -0.20
N LYS A 57 -8.63 -0.19 -0.13
CA LYS A 57 -8.52 1.24 -0.40
C LYS A 57 -8.78 1.56 -1.87
N ASP A 58 -8.21 0.80 -2.81
CA ASP A 58 -8.47 0.96 -4.23
C ASP A 58 -9.96 0.78 -4.55
N LEU A 59 -10.60 -0.23 -3.93
CA LEU A 59 -12.03 -0.45 -4.05
C LEU A 59 -12.84 0.74 -3.51
N LEU A 60 -12.44 1.30 -2.35
CA LEU A 60 -13.10 2.48 -1.80
C LEU A 60 -12.98 3.69 -2.73
N PHE A 61 -11.83 3.91 -3.35
CA PHE A 61 -11.66 4.96 -4.34
C PHE A 61 -12.52 4.74 -5.58
N TRP A 62 -12.64 3.49 -6.04
CA TRP A 62 -13.50 3.17 -7.19
C TRP A 62 -14.98 3.43 -6.92
N VAL A 63 -15.48 2.98 -5.76
CA VAL A 63 -16.90 3.16 -5.38
C VAL A 63 -17.22 4.51 -4.78
N ALA A 64 -16.21 5.36 -4.50
CA ALA A 64 -16.40 6.65 -3.86
C ALA A 64 -17.34 7.55 -4.68
N ARG A 65 -18.40 8.02 -4.01
CA ARG A 65 -19.38 9.00 -4.50
C ARG A 65 -19.49 10.22 -3.58
N SER A 66 -18.75 10.21 -2.47
CA SER A 66 -18.75 11.30 -1.51
C SER A 66 -17.36 11.48 -0.89
N PRO A 67 -17.01 12.70 -0.42
CA PRO A 67 -15.73 12.96 0.25
C PRO A 67 -15.50 12.11 1.49
N VAL A 68 -16.56 11.67 2.18
CA VAL A 68 -16.46 10.83 3.39
C VAL A 68 -15.72 9.52 3.12
N LEU A 69 -15.98 8.87 1.98
CA LEU A 69 -15.28 7.63 1.62
C LEU A 69 -13.78 7.87 1.37
N LEU A 70 -13.40 9.05 0.90
CA LEU A 70 -11.98 9.41 0.74
C LEU A 70 -11.29 9.55 2.11
N TYR A 71 -11.95 10.11 3.13
CA TYR A 71 -11.41 10.15 4.48
C TYR A 71 -11.26 8.75 5.08
N VAL A 72 -12.24 7.86 4.88
CA VAL A 72 -12.14 6.46 5.31
C VAL A 72 -10.96 5.79 4.64
N ALA A 73 -10.78 5.97 3.34
CA ALA A 73 -9.63 5.46 2.60
C ALA A 73 -8.29 6.04 3.11
N ALA A 74 -8.27 7.32 3.50
CA ALA A 74 -7.09 7.96 4.09
C ALA A 74 -6.70 7.34 5.45
N VAL A 75 -7.68 7.00 6.29
CA VAL A 75 -7.41 6.31 7.57
C VAL A 75 -6.88 4.89 7.36
N ILE A 76 -7.32 4.19 6.32
CA ILE A 76 -6.82 2.86 5.96
C ILE A 76 -5.33 2.88 5.62
N GLN A 77 -4.77 4.01 5.22
CA GLN A 77 -3.34 4.23 5.01
C GLN A 77 -2.48 3.77 6.22
N PHE A 78 -3.02 3.85 7.44
CA PHE A 78 -2.40 3.29 8.65
C PHE A 78 -1.94 1.83 8.44
N PHE A 79 -2.79 1.00 7.85
CA PHE A 79 -2.51 -0.42 7.64
C PHE A 79 -1.69 -0.71 6.38
N GLU A 80 -1.60 0.24 5.46
CA GLU A 80 -0.78 0.13 4.26
C GLU A 80 0.68 0.49 4.54
N PHE A 81 1.05 1.74 4.24
CA PHE A 81 2.43 2.20 4.33
C PHE A 81 2.96 2.21 5.76
N GLY A 82 2.11 2.50 6.76
CA GLY A 82 2.49 2.52 8.16
C GLY A 82 2.96 1.16 8.69
N ILE A 83 2.46 0.05 8.12
CA ILE A 83 2.90 -1.30 8.46
C ILE A 83 3.86 -1.86 7.40
N PHE A 84 3.64 -1.58 6.11
CA PHE A 84 4.42 -2.14 5.01
C PHE A 84 5.90 -1.78 5.10
N LEU A 85 6.23 -0.50 5.29
CA LEU A 85 7.63 -0.04 5.34
C LEU A 85 8.43 -0.71 6.48
N PRO A 86 7.97 -0.67 7.75
CA PRO A 86 8.68 -1.39 8.80
C PRO A 86 8.72 -2.90 8.57
N ALA A 87 7.64 -3.52 8.04
CA ALA A 87 7.64 -4.95 7.73
C ALA A 87 8.75 -5.31 6.73
N CYS A 88 8.97 -4.49 5.70
CA CYS A 88 10.05 -4.66 4.75
C CYS A 88 11.44 -4.56 5.41
N VAL A 89 11.61 -3.59 6.32
CA VAL A 89 12.87 -3.41 7.06
C VAL A 89 13.17 -4.65 7.92
N TYR A 90 12.19 -5.13 8.68
CA TYR A 90 12.34 -6.33 9.50
C TYR A 90 12.57 -7.58 8.65
N TYR A 91 11.86 -7.73 7.53
CA TYR A 91 12.05 -8.83 6.60
C TYR A 91 13.50 -8.90 6.07
N VAL A 92 14.03 -7.75 5.65
CA VAL A 92 15.43 -7.66 5.16
C VAL A 92 16.42 -7.98 6.29
N ALA A 93 16.18 -7.45 7.49
CA ALA A 93 17.05 -7.67 8.64
C ALA A 93 17.08 -9.15 9.10
N GLU A 94 15.95 -9.86 8.96
CA GLU A 94 15.86 -11.27 9.33
C GLU A 94 16.40 -12.24 8.27
N ARG A 95 16.47 -11.80 7.00
CA ARG A 95 16.79 -12.67 5.86
C ARG A 95 18.15 -12.43 5.24
N LEU A 96 18.73 -11.25 5.42
CA LEU A 96 20.00 -10.87 4.84
C LEU A 96 21.03 -10.59 5.93
N ASP A 97 22.28 -10.97 5.65
CA ASP A 97 23.43 -10.58 6.46
C ASP A 97 23.65 -9.06 6.43
N SER A 98 24.29 -8.51 7.43
CA SER A 98 24.47 -7.07 7.62
C SER A 98 25.08 -6.35 6.43
N ALA A 99 25.98 -7.03 5.69
CA ALA A 99 26.63 -6.48 4.48
C ALA A 99 25.65 -6.28 3.30
N ASN A 100 24.56 -7.02 3.26
CA ASN A 100 23.59 -6.99 2.17
C ASN A 100 22.25 -6.32 2.53
N GLN A 101 22.03 -5.98 3.81
CA GLN A 101 20.78 -5.34 4.26
C GLN A 101 20.53 -4.01 3.55
N ALA A 102 21.54 -3.15 3.41
CA ALA A 102 21.39 -1.88 2.72
C ALA A 102 20.98 -2.05 1.24
N LYS A 103 21.55 -3.06 0.55
CA LYS A 103 21.18 -3.39 -0.84
C LYS A 103 19.74 -3.91 -0.92
N GLY A 104 19.33 -4.78 0.00
CA GLY A 104 17.97 -5.31 0.06
C GLY A 104 16.94 -4.22 0.29
N GLN A 105 17.20 -3.31 1.23
CA GLN A 105 16.31 -2.16 1.48
C GLN A 105 16.28 -1.19 0.31
N GLY A 106 17.43 -0.90 -0.32
CA GLY A 106 17.51 -0.08 -1.52
C GLY A 106 16.69 -0.65 -2.66
N LEU A 107 16.74 -1.96 -2.90
CA LEU A 107 15.95 -2.63 -3.92
C LEU A 107 14.44 -2.51 -3.66
N ILE A 108 14.01 -2.76 -2.42
CA ILE A 108 12.60 -2.59 -2.03
C ILE A 108 12.16 -1.14 -2.26
N HIS A 109 12.98 -0.18 -1.84
CA HIS A 109 12.66 1.24 -2.00
C HIS A 109 12.55 1.65 -3.47
N VAL A 110 13.48 1.23 -4.32
CA VAL A 110 13.42 1.48 -5.77
C VAL A 110 12.17 0.86 -6.40
N CYS A 111 11.79 -0.35 -6.02
CA CYS A 111 10.59 -1.00 -6.55
C CYS A 111 9.30 -0.33 -6.05
N SER A 112 9.21 -0.03 -4.75
CA SER A 112 7.96 0.46 -4.13
C SER A 112 7.74 1.97 -4.32
N ASN A 113 8.80 2.78 -4.33
CA ASN A 113 8.69 4.24 -4.42
C ASN A 113 9.21 4.84 -5.74
N GLY A 114 9.91 4.04 -6.54
CA GLY A 114 10.45 4.46 -7.85
C GLY A 114 9.70 3.82 -9.02
N LEU A 115 10.11 2.61 -9.38
CA LEU A 115 9.62 1.94 -10.59
C LEU A 115 8.12 1.67 -10.58
N GLY A 116 7.59 1.16 -9.47
CA GLY A 116 6.16 0.85 -9.33
C GLY A 116 5.29 2.08 -9.59
N PRO A 117 5.43 3.16 -8.82
CA PRO A 117 4.68 4.40 -9.03
C PRO A 117 4.90 5.03 -10.40
N ALA A 118 6.12 5.00 -10.95
CA ALA A 118 6.40 5.57 -12.28
C ALA A 118 5.62 4.84 -13.38
N VAL A 119 5.66 3.50 -13.39
CA VAL A 119 4.90 2.68 -14.35
C VAL A 119 3.39 2.89 -14.18
N MET A 120 2.90 2.85 -12.93
CA MET A 120 1.47 3.03 -12.66
C MET A 120 0.97 4.43 -12.98
N THR A 121 1.80 5.47 -12.80
CA THR A 121 1.44 6.83 -13.20
C THR A 121 1.36 6.97 -14.72
N ALA A 122 2.31 6.39 -15.45
CA ALA A 122 2.31 6.43 -16.92
C ALA A 122 1.11 5.66 -17.52
N ILE A 123 0.79 4.47 -17.00
CA ILE A 123 -0.37 3.68 -17.43
C ILE A 123 -1.67 4.37 -17.00
N GLY A 124 -1.73 4.82 -15.75
CA GLY A 124 -2.92 5.47 -15.19
C GLY A 124 -3.28 6.76 -15.92
N GLY A 125 -2.28 7.60 -16.25
CA GLY A 125 -2.50 8.81 -17.04
C GLY A 125 -3.13 8.49 -18.41
N ARG A 126 -2.56 7.54 -19.16
CA ARG A 126 -3.12 7.11 -20.45
C ARG A 126 -4.53 6.54 -20.34
N LEU A 127 -4.84 5.79 -19.28
CA LEU A 127 -6.17 5.26 -19.04
C LEU A 127 -7.18 6.37 -18.73
N ILE A 128 -6.79 7.36 -17.95
CA ILE A 128 -7.65 8.52 -17.67
C ILE A 128 -7.97 9.26 -18.96
N ASP A 129 -6.95 9.55 -19.77
CA ASP A 129 -7.10 10.31 -21.03
C ASP A 129 -7.95 9.57 -22.06
N SER A 130 -7.83 8.24 -22.16
CA SER A 130 -8.50 7.43 -23.19
C SER A 130 -9.87 6.89 -22.77
N ALA A 131 -10.05 6.54 -21.49
CA ALA A 131 -11.22 5.79 -21.01
C ALA A 131 -11.83 6.35 -19.71
N GLY A 132 -11.26 7.44 -19.19
CA GLY A 132 -11.75 8.14 -18.01
C GLY A 132 -11.34 7.51 -16.69
N ILE A 133 -11.55 8.28 -15.61
CA ILE A 133 -11.11 7.95 -14.24
C ILE A 133 -11.72 6.65 -13.71
N ASN A 134 -12.98 6.34 -14.04
CA ASN A 134 -13.64 5.13 -13.56
C ASN A 134 -12.99 3.85 -14.11
N THR A 135 -12.60 3.86 -15.38
CA THR A 135 -11.89 2.74 -16.01
C THR A 135 -10.49 2.56 -15.40
N MET A 136 -9.78 3.65 -15.17
CA MET A 136 -8.49 3.61 -14.49
C MET A 136 -8.62 3.00 -13.09
N LEU A 137 -9.60 3.44 -12.29
CA LEU A 137 -9.82 2.91 -10.94
C LEU A 137 -10.23 1.42 -10.95
N MET A 138 -11.01 0.98 -11.93
CA MET A 138 -11.34 -0.43 -12.10
C MET A 138 -10.09 -1.26 -12.41
N VAL A 139 -9.24 -0.80 -13.32
CA VAL A 139 -8.00 -1.49 -13.70
C VAL A 139 -7.02 -1.54 -12.54
N THR A 140 -6.85 -0.44 -11.79
CA THR A 140 -5.96 -0.42 -10.62
C THR A 140 -6.47 -1.34 -9.51
N THR A 141 -7.78 -1.38 -9.25
CA THR A 141 -8.38 -2.31 -8.28
C THR A 141 -8.17 -3.77 -8.71
N ALA A 142 -8.34 -4.09 -9.99
CA ALA A 142 -8.08 -5.43 -10.51
C ALA A 142 -6.60 -5.82 -10.41
N ALA A 143 -5.68 -4.90 -10.72
CA ALA A 143 -4.25 -5.10 -10.56
C ALA A 143 -3.86 -5.27 -9.08
N GLY A 144 -4.44 -4.48 -8.18
CA GLY A 144 -4.28 -4.62 -6.74
C GLY A 144 -4.72 -5.99 -6.22
N PHE A 145 -5.87 -6.49 -6.72
CA PHE A 145 -6.34 -7.83 -6.38
C PHE A 145 -5.41 -8.93 -6.89
N ALA A 146 -4.89 -8.81 -8.11
CA ALA A 146 -3.88 -9.73 -8.63
C ALA A 146 -2.60 -9.70 -7.77
N GLY A 147 -2.13 -8.51 -7.39
CA GLY A 147 -1.01 -8.32 -6.47
C GLY A 147 -1.25 -8.98 -5.10
N PHE A 148 -2.46 -8.85 -4.56
CA PHE A 148 -2.85 -9.52 -3.31
C PHE A 148 -2.74 -11.04 -3.42
N LEU A 149 -3.20 -11.65 -4.52
CA LEU A 149 -3.06 -13.09 -4.75
C LEU A 149 -1.58 -13.52 -4.83
N VAL A 150 -0.74 -12.71 -5.47
CA VAL A 150 0.70 -12.94 -5.52
C VAL A 150 1.32 -12.89 -4.12
N VAL A 151 0.95 -11.91 -3.29
CA VAL A 151 1.40 -11.81 -1.89
C VAL A 151 0.95 -13.02 -1.07
N LEU A 152 -0.29 -13.48 -1.24
CA LEU A 152 -0.78 -14.69 -0.58
C LEU A 152 0.05 -15.92 -0.96
N ALA A 153 0.32 -16.12 -2.25
CA ALA A 153 1.10 -17.24 -2.75
C ALA A 153 2.57 -17.16 -2.30
N ALA A 154 3.18 -15.98 -2.41
CA ALA A 154 4.57 -15.76 -2.02
C ALA A 154 4.76 -15.96 -0.51
N THR A 155 3.90 -15.37 0.31
CA THR A 155 3.99 -15.51 1.77
C THR A 155 3.73 -16.94 2.24
N SER A 156 2.90 -17.73 1.54
CA SER A 156 2.70 -19.14 1.83
C SER A 156 3.95 -19.98 1.51
N ARG A 157 4.65 -19.66 0.42
CA ARG A 157 5.81 -20.46 -0.02
C ARG A 157 7.11 -20.11 0.72
N TYR A 158 7.34 -18.84 1.00
CA TYR A 158 8.65 -18.34 1.44
C TYR A 158 8.70 -17.95 2.93
N LEU A 159 7.58 -17.63 3.55
CA LEU A 159 7.52 -17.27 4.96
C LEU A 159 7.11 -18.42 5.89
N ASP A 160 6.52 -19.50 5.36
CA ASP A 160 6.19 -20.72 6.15
C ASP A 160 7.43 -21.46 6.64
N LYS A 161 8.53 -21.43 5.88
CA LYS A 161 9.77 -22.14 6.21
C LYS A 161 10.62 -21.48 7.32
N GLY A 162 10.31 -20.25 7.69
CA GLY A 162 11.06 -19.49 8.70
C GLY A 162 10.43 -19.51 10.10
N ASP A 163 9.15 -19.86 10.20
CA ASP A 163 8.40 -19.82 11.47
C ASP A 163 8.45 -21.15 12.25
N GLN A 164 8.99 -22.20 11.64
CA GLN A 164 9.15 -23.54 12.28
C GLN A 164 10.46 -23.72 13.05
N GLY A 165 11.27 -22.68 13.16
CA GLY A 165 12.60 -22.71 13.80
C GLY A 165 12.74 -21.79 15.02
N LYS A 166 11.66 -21.31 15.61
CA LYS A 166 11.69 -20.54 16.86
C LYS A 166 10.87 -21.20 17.94
#